data_2dafc2e2b18074b362440ccfe55d5373
#
_entry.id   2dafc2e2b18074b362440ccfe55d5373
#
_cell.length_a   1.000
_cell.length_b   1.000
_cell.length_c   1.000
_cell.angle_alpha   90.00
_cell.angle_beta   90.00
_cell.angle_gamma   90.00
#
_symmetry.space_group_name_H-M   'P 1'
#
loop_
_entity.id
_entity.type
_entity.pdbx_description
1 polymer ?
#
loop_
_entity_poly.entity_id
_entity_poly.type
_entity_poly.pdbx_seq_one_letter_code
_entity_poly.pdbx_strand_id
1 'polypeptide(L)'
;MKRMTIIAALSTSFGLISPVLNAQTQAASTTATNPLPQADKDFVQAASMSSSTEIDAAKLATSNSADKDVKSFAHHMMLDHTKLTVQLKMAAPHGVEVPKDNSDTSVLDALKPLKDKEFDQAYIKRVGLEGHRSAIAAFEKEISDGQNADLKKAAQKALPTIKEHYKMAQDLAVKKGVAQ
;
A
#
# COMPACT_ATOMS: atom_id res chain seq x y z
N MET A 1 29.12 -91.64 -13.90
CA MET A 1 30.23 -92.15 -13.08
C MET A 1 30.97 -91.01 -12.45
N LYS A 2 31.33 -91.15 -11.19
CA LYS A 2 32.22 -90.35 -10.34
C LYS A 2 31.67 -89.07 -9.80
N ARG A 3 31.32 -89.18 -8.54
CA ARG A 3 31.11 -88.20 -7.49
C ARG A 3 32.48 -87.50 -7.22
N MET A 4 32.41 -86.22 -6.91
CA MET A 4 33.46 -85.63 -6.06
C MET A 4 32.89 -84.50 -5.27
N THR A 5 32.82 -84.73 -3.98
CA THR A 5 32.43 -83.82 -2.92
C THR A 5 33.63 -82.96 -2.56
N ILE A 6 33.47 -81.65 -2.50
CA ILE A 6 34.45 -80.79 -1.81
C ILE A 6 33.70 -79.87 -0.85
N ILE A 7 34.07 -79.98 0.40
CA ILE A 7 33.68 -79.19 1.55
C ILE A 7 34.47 -77.87 1.48
N ALA A 8 33.81 -76.75 1.63
CA ALA A 8 34.50 -75.49 1.86
C ALA A 8 33.83 -74.65 2.95
N ALA A 9 34.65 -74.19 3.80
CA ALA A 9 34.40 -73.64 5.13
C ALA A 9 33.64 -72.37 5.16
N LEU A 10 32.82 -72.28 6.23
CA LEU A 10 32.06 -71.12 6.65
C LEU A 10 33.00 -70.12 7.35
N SER A 11 33.20 -68.96 6.73
CA SER A 11 33.86 -67.81 7.38
C SER A 11 32.81 -66.71 7.67
N THR A 12 32.37 -66.63 8.91
CA THR A 12 31.52 -65.58 9.40
C THR A 12 32.33 -64.31 9.67
N SER A 13 32.22 -63.35 8.76
CA SER A 13 32.72 -61.99 9.01
C SER A 13 31.59 -61.12 9.56
N PHE A 14 31.70 -60.81 10.83
CA PHE A 14 30.80 -59.90 11.54
C PHE A 14 31.17 -58.48 11.13
N GLY A 15 30.49 -57.90 10.17
CA GLY A 15 30.65 -56.52 9.76
C GLY A 15 29.85 -55.59 10.72
N LEU A 16 30.57 -54.82 11.49
CA LEU A 16 30.01 -53.73 12.31
C LEU A 16 29.46 -52.66 11.39
N ILE A 17 28.13 -52.59 11.26
CA ILE A 17 27.43 -51.48 10.61
C ILE A 17 27.33 -50.33 11.60
N SER A 18 28.21 -49.35 11.49
CA SER A 18 28.08 -48.09 12.18
C SER A 18 26.93 -47.28 11.54
N PRO A 19 25.92 -46.79 12.27
CA PRO A 19 24.94 -45.88 11.73
C PRO A 19 25.64 -44.54 11.48
N VAL A 20 25.79 -44.16 10.23
CA VAL A 20 26.14 -42.79 9.83
C VAL A 20 24.92 -41.94 10.14
N LEU A 21 25.00 -41.23 11.29
CA LEU A 21 24.03 -40.21 11.66
C LEU A 21 24.19 -39.04 10.67
N ASN A 22 23.36 -39.04 9.64
CA ASN A 22 23.29 -37.97 8.68
C ASN A 22 22.63 -36.77 9.38
N ALA A 23 23.43 -35.94 10.07
CA ALA A 23 23.01 -34.67 10.56
C ALA A 23 22.67 -33.77 9.38
N GLN A 24 21.44 -33.81 8.92
CA GLN A 24 20.89 -32.77 8.05
C GLN A 24 20.94 -31.46 8.84
N THR A 25 21.96 -30.69 8.56
CA THR A 25 22.03 -29.29 8.95
C THR A 25 20.88 -28.60 8.21
N GLN A 26 19.77 -28.47 8.90
CA GLN A 26 18.66 -27.63 8.47
C GLN A 26 19.20 -26.21 8.50
N ALA A 27 19.70 -25.76 7.34
CA ALA A 27 20.03 -24.36 7.15
C ALA A 27 18.73 -23.58 7.42
N ALA A 28 18.69 -22.93 8.59
CA ALA A 28 17.67 -21.93 8.87
C ALA A 28 17.78 -20.93 7.72
N SER A 29 16.80 -20.95 6.81
CA SER A 29 16.61 -19.91 5.83
C SER A 29 16.31 -18.64 6.63
N THR A 30 17.36 -17.89 6.95
CA THR A 30 17.21 -16.49 7.27
C THR A 30 16.63 -15.88 6.01
N THR A 31 15.32 -15.63 6.00
CA THR A 31 14.69 -14.77 5.02
C THR A 31 15.33 -13.39 5.22
N ALA A 32 16.41 -13.15 4.50
CA ALA A 32 16.92 -11.81 4.33
C ALA A 32 15.75 -11.03 3.73
N THR A 33 15.12 -10.18 4.53
CA THR A 33 14.12 -9.26 4.06
C THR A 33 14.83 -8.33 3.09
N ASN A 34 14.68 -8.64 1.79
CA ASN A 34 15.21 -7.78 0.75
C ASN A 34 14.56 -6.39 0.94
N PRO A 35 15.34 -5.31 1.06
CA PRO A 35 14.75 -4.00 1.32
C PRO A 35 13.75 -3.67 0.21
N LEU A 36 12.62 -3.10 0.59
CA LEU A 36 11.57 -2.71 -0.37
C LEU A 36 12.18 -1.83 -1.46
N PRO A 37 11.94 -2.12 -2.76
CA PRO A 37 12.41 -1.31 -3.86
C PRO A 37 12.01 0.16 -3.73
N GLN A 38 12.78 1.07 -4.31
CA GLN A 38 12.55 2.50 -4.11
C GLN A 38 11.18 2.96 -4.66
N ALA A 39 10.77 2.44 -5.81
CA ALA A 39 9.46 2.77 -6.39
C ALA A 39 8.30 2.43 -5.43
N ASP A 40 8.36 1.23 -4.83
CA ASP A 40 7.35 0.79 -3.86
C ASP A 40 7.39 1.62 -2.56
N LYS A 41 8.58 2.05 -2.10
CA LYS A 41 8.70 2.97 -0.95
C LYS A 41 8.06 4.32 -1.24
N ASP A 42 8.36 4.87 -2.41
CA ASP A 42 7.82 6.16 -2.86
C ASP A 42 6.29 6.09 -2.96
N PHE A 43 5.76 4.97 -3.45
CA PHE A 43 4.32 4.74 -3.49
C PHE A 43 3.71 4.68 -2.10
N VAL A 44 4.27 3.89 -1.17
CA VAL A 44 3.76 3.81 0.22
C VAL A 44 3.74 5.20 0.86
N GLN A 45 4.80 5.98 0.68
CA GLN A 45 4.88 7.35 1.18
C GLN A 45 3.82 8.26 0.54
N ALA A 46 3.70 8.27 -0.78
CA ALA A 46 2.75 9.12 -1.50
C ALA A 46 1.29 8.75 -1.19
N ALA A 47 0.96 7.45 -1.18
CA ALA A 47 -0.39 6.98 -0.92
C ALA A 47 -0.83 7.24 0.54
N SER A 48 0.09 7.07 1.50
CA SER A 48 -0.21 7.37 2.91
C SER A 48 -0.37 8.88 3.14
N MET A 49 0.50 9.71 2.56
CA MET A 49 0.42 11.16 2.66
C MET A 49 -0.85 11.71 2.02
N SER A 50 -1.21 11.23 0.82
CA SER A 50 -2.47 11.58 0.17
C SER A 50 -3.67 11.27 1.07
N SER A 51 -3.76 10.03 1.58
CA SER A 51 -4.88 9.63 2.43
C SER A 51 -4.95 10.43 3.73
N SER A 52 -3.81 10.67 4.39
CA SER A 52 -3.77 11.49 5.62
C SER A 52 -4.23 12.92 5.35
N THR A 53 -3.74 13.53 4.26
CA THR A 53 -4.12 14.90 3.86
C THR A 53 -5.61 15.00 3.55
N GLU A 54 -6.17 14.05 2.81
CA GLU A 54 -7.59 14.00 2.48
C GLU A 54 -8.47 13.90 3.73
N ILE A 55 -8.09 13.03 4.68
CA ILE A 55 -8.82 12.85 5.94
C ILE A 55 -8.78 14.13 6.76
N ASP A 56 -7.62 14.77 6.91
CA ASP A 56 -7.48 15.97 7.73
C ASP A 56 -8.12 17.19 7.08
N ALA A 57 -7.99 17.35 5.76
CA ALA A 57 -8.69 18.39 5.02
C ALA A 57 -10.23 18.21 5.06
N ALA A 58 -10.73 16.97 5.03
CA ALA A 58 -12.15 16.68 5.20
C ALA A 58 -12.66 17.07 6.60
N LYS A 59 -11.85 16.87 7.66
CA LYS A 59 -12.19 17.38 9.00
C LYS A 59 -12.30 18.90 9.02
N LEU A 60 -11.39 19.62 8.34
CA LEU A 60 -11.49 21.07 8.20
C LEU A 60 -12.78 21.47 7.46
N ALA A 61 -13.18 20.75 6.42
CA ALA A 61 -14.40 21.03 5.67
C ALA A 61 -15.66 20.96 6.54
N THR A 62 -15.70 20.07 7.55
CA THR A 62 -16.86 19.99 8.46
C THR A 62 -17.08 21.26 9.27
N SER A 63 -16.01 21.99 9.61
CA SER A 63 -16.03 23.20 10.44
C SER A 63 -15.90 24.50 9.67
N ASN A 64 -15.27 24.48 8.48
CA ASN A 64 -14.93 25.67 7.72
C ASN A 64 -15.85 25.94 6.53
N SER A 65 -16.58 24.94 6.05
CA SER A 65 -17.56 25.09 4.98
C SER A 65 -18.99 25.24 5.54
N ALA A 66 -19.80 26.08 4.91
CA ALA A 66 -21.27 26.12 5.12
C ALA A 66 -21.99 25.33 4.01
N ASP A 67 -21.30 24.95 2.93
CA ASP A 67 -21.90 24.34 1.76
C ASP A 67 -22.15 22.83 1.97
N LYS A 68 -23.35 22.37 1.71
CA LYS A 68 -23.77 20.99 1.93
C LYS A 68 -23.10 20.02 0.95
N ASP A 69 -22.86 20.43 -0.29
CA ASP A 69 -22.23 19.56 -1.29
C ASP A 69 -20.75 19.36 -0.96
N VAL A 70 -20.05 20.43 -0.54
CA VAL A 70 -18.65 20.35 -0.09
C VAL A 70 -18.52 19.45 1.14
N LYS A 71 -19.40 19.62 2.14
CA LYS A 71 -19.41 18.74 3.31
C LYS A 71 -19.69 17.29 2.96
N SER A 72 -20.62 17.05 2.03
CA SER A 72 -20.94 15.68 1.57
C SER A 72 -19.75 15.05 0.87
N PHE A 73 -19.08 15.78 -0.03
CA PHE A 73 -17.86 15.33 -0.70
C PHE A 73 -16.76 15.03 0.34
N ALA A 74 -16.50 15.95 1.27
CA ALA A 74 -15.50 15.76 2.30
C ALA A 74 -15.77 14.54 3.19
N HIS A 75 -17.02 14.29 3.55
CA HIS A 75 -17.40 13.10 4.32
C HIS A 75 -17.10 11.82 3.56
N HIS A 76 -17.42 11.79 2.26
CA HIS A 76 -17.14 10.66 1.38
C HIS A 76 -15.62 10.41 1.30
N MET A 77 -14.82 11.46 1.08
CA MET A 77 -13.35 11.37 1.06
C MET A 77 -12.80 10.80 2.37
N MET A 78 -13.26 11.30 3.50
CA MET A 78 -12.81 10.82 4.82
C MET A 78 -13.06 9.33 5.01
N LEU A 79 -14.23 8.82 4.63
CA LEU A 79 -14.57 7.40 4.77
C LEU A 79 -13.71 6.52 3.86
N ASP A 80 -13.61 6.87 2.59
CA ASP A 80 -12.90 6.04 1.61
C ASP A 80 -11.38 6.09 1.82
N HIS A 81 -10.79 7.25 2.13
CA HIS A 81 -9.37 7.35 2.42
C HIS A 81 -8.98 6.63 3.73
N THR A 82 -9.88 6.57 4.72
CA THR A 82 -9.69 5.72 5.90
C THR A 82 -9.60 4.25 5.49
N LYS A 83 -10.49 3.77 4.62
CA LYS A 83 -10.47 2.41 4.09
C LYS A 83 -9.23 2.14 3.23
N LEU A 84 -8.85 3.08 2.36
CA LEU A 84 -7.64 2.98 1.53
C LEU A 84 -6.37 2.87 2.39
N THR A 85 -6.29 3.63 3.50
CA THR A 85 -5.18 3.52 4.46
C THR A 85 -5.08 2.12 5.07
N VAL A 86 -6.20 1.50 5.43
CA VAL A 86 -6.21 0.12 5.95
C VAL A 86 -5.76 -0.86 4.86
N GLN A 87 -6.24 -0.70 3.63
CA GLN A 87 -5.85 -1.56 2.51
C GLN A 87 -4.36 -1.45 2.19
N LEU A 88 -3.79 -0.24 2.21
CA LEU A 88 -2.35 -0.03 2.03
C LEU A 88 -1.53 -0.73 3.13
N LYS A 89 -1.95 -0.62 4.39
CA LYS A 89 -1.30 -1.31 5.52
C LYS A 89 -1.34 -2.82 5.39
N MET A 90 -2.43 -3.36 4.88
CA MET A 90 -2.56 -4.81 4.65
C MET A 90 -1.72 -5.31 3.48
N ALA A 91 -1.46 -4.45 2.49
CA ALA A 91 -0.66 -4.78 1.31
C ALA A 91 0.85 -4.56 1.54
N ALA A 92 1.23 -3.72 2.50
CA ALA A 92 2.63 -3.46 2.80
C ALA A 92 3.32 -4.72 3.33
N PRO A 93 4.53 -5.06 2.83
CA PRO A 93 5.27 -6.21 3.29
C PRO A 93 5.57 -6.15 4.79
N HIS A 94 5.72 -7.31 5.41
CA HIS A 94 6.06 -7.39 6.83
C HIS A 94 7.34 -6.59 7.13
N GLY A 95 7.29 -5.72 8.14
CA GLY A 95 8.40 -4.84 8.53
C GLY A 95 8.45 -3.50 7.76
N VAL A 96 7.56 -3.28 6.79
CA VAL A 96 7.40 -1.97 6.15
C VAL A 96 6.39 -1.16 6.93
N GLU A 97 6.85 -0.04 7.49
CA GLU A 97 5.97 0.91 8.16
C GLU A 97 5.23 1.77 7.13
N VAL A 98 3.89 1.77 7.21
CA VAL A 98 3.05 2.74 6.50
C VAL A 98 2.90 3.96 7.40
N PRO A 99 3.41 5.13 7.02
CA PRO A 99 3.33 6.33 7.84
C PRO A 99 1.90 6.65 8.27
N LYS A 100 1.79 7.22 9.46
CA LYS A 100 0.53 7.77 10.01
C LYS A 100 0.72 9.27 10.18
N ASP A 101 -0.37 9.99 10.09
CA ASP A 101 -0.38 11.42 10.38
C ASP A 101 0.69 12.22 9.62
N ASN A 102 1.00 11.76 8.38
CA ASN A 102 1.99 12.35 7.49
C ASN A 102 1.33 13.28 6.45
N SER A 103 0.26 13.98 6.84
CA SER A 103 -0.45 14.93 5.99
C SER A 103 0.47 16.02 5.45
N ASP A 104 0.19 16.47 4.23
CA ASP A 104 0.84 17.64 3.65
C ASP A 104 0.42 18.90 4.42
N THR A 105 1.30 19.36 5.29
CA THR A 105 1.04 20.54 6.14
C THR A 105 0.87 21.81 5.32
N SER A 106 1.49 21.93 4.14
CA SER A 106 1.35 23.09 3.28
C SER A 106 -0.08 23.25 2.75
N VAL A 107 -0.72 22.11 2.41
CA VAL A 107 -2.12 22.09 1.99
C VAL A 107 -3.03 22.46 3.16
N LEU A 108 -2.81 21.84 4.33
CA LEU A 108 -3.65 22.09 5.50
C LEU A 108 -3.51 23.52 6.02
N ASP A 109 -2.31 24.06 6.06
CA ASP A 109 -2.05 25.43 6.54
C ASP A 109 -2.66 26.48 5.61
N ALA A 110 -2.72 26.19 4.30
CA ALA A 110 -3.42 27.05 3.36
C ALA A 110 -4.96 27.02 3.50
N LEU A 111 -5.52 25.94 4.06
CA LEU A 111 -6.97 25.76 4.25
C LEU A 111 -7.47 26.27 5.61
N LYS A 112 -6.66 26.10 6.67
CA LYS A 112 -7.05 26.41 8.05
C LYS A 112 -7.66 27.80 8.28
N PRO A 113 -7.10 28.89 7.72
CA PRO A 113 -7.62 30.24 7.96
C PRO A 113 -8.88 30.56 7.16
N LEU A 114 -9.18 29.79 6.12
CA LEU A 114 -10.28 30.07 5.20
C LEU A 114 -11.64 29.60 5.76
N LYS A 115 -12.71 30.28 5.35
CA LYS A 115 -14.07 29.95 5.71
C LYS A 115 -15.00 30.04 4.51
N ASP A 116 -16.12 29.34 4.60
CA ASP A 116 -17.22 29.37 3.66
C ASP A 116 -16.75 29.29 2.20
N LYS A 117 -17.15 30.19 1.34
CA LYS A 117 -16.86 30.16 -0.09
C LYS A 117 -15.37 30.14 -0.39
N GLU A 118 -14.55 30.88 0.35
CA GLU A 118 -13.10 30.88 0.14
C GLU A 118 -12.48 29.52 0.50
N PHE A 119 -12.93 28.93 1.61
CA PHE A 119 -12.55 27.57 1.97
C PHE A 119 -12.99 26.58 0.89
N ASP A 120 -14.25 26.64 0.47
CA ASP A 120 -14.81 25.72 -0.50
C ASP A 120 -14.02 25.71 -1.82
N GLN A 121 -13.71 26.89 -2.34
CA GLN A 121 -12.92 27.02 -3.57
C GLN A 121 -11.49 26.46 -3.41
N ALA A 122 -10.83 26.78 -2.31
CA ALA A 122 -9.46 26.29 -2.04
C ALA A 122 -9.44 24.77 -1.81
N TYR A 123 -10.42 24.23 -1.07
CA TYR A 123 -10.57 22.80 -0.80
C TYR A 123 -10.80 22.02 -2.09
N ILE A 124 -11.77 22.43 -2.90
CA ILE A 124 -12.07 21.78 -4.18
C ILE A 124 -10.83 21.79 -5.09
N LYS A 125 -10.13 22.92 -5.20
CA LYS A 125 -8.97 23.06 -6.05
C LYS A 125 -7.79 22.21 -5.57
N ARG A 126 -7.35 22.44 -4.33
CA ARG A 126 -6.11 21.85 -3.81
C ARG A 126 -6.24 20.38 -3.45
N VAL A 127 -7.36 20.04 -2.78
CA VAL A 127 -7.59 18.68 -2.28
C VAL A 127 -8.34 17.87 -3.34
N GLY A 128 -9.46 18.38 -3.81
CA GLY A 128 -10.30 17.68 -4.77
C GLY A 128 -9.62 17.48 -6.14
N LEU A 129 -9.06 18.51 -6.75
CA LEU A 129 -8.52 18.43 -8.10
C LEU A 129 -7.02 18.11 -8.10
N GLU A 130 -6.19 18.94 -7.48
CA GLU A 130 -4.73 18.81 -7.55
C GLU A 130 -4.25 17.56 -6.78
N GLY A 131 -4.78 17.34 -5.57
CA GLY A 131 -4.46 16.17 -4.75
C GLY A 131 -4.78 14.85 -5.44
N HIS A 132 -6.00 14.72 -5.98
CA HIS A 132 -6.40 13.49 -6.67
C HIS A 132 -5.65 13.27 -7.99
N ARG A 133 -5.30 14.34 -8.73
CA ARG A 133 -4.45 14.21 -9.92
C ARG A 133 -3.07 13.65 -9.56
N SER A 134 -2.47 14.14 -8.49
CA SER A 134 -1.19 13.65 -7.98
C SER A 134 -1.29 12.20 -7.49
N ALA A 135 -2.37 11.86 -6.78
CA ALA A 135 -2.62 10.50 -6.32
C ALA A 135 -2.77 9.55 -7.52
N ILE A 136 -3.58 9.88 -8.53
CA ILE A 136 -3.73 9.06 -9.74
C ILE A 136 -2.36 8.77 -10.36
N ALA A 137 -1.52 9.79 -10.54
CA ALA A 137 -0.18 9.61 -11.11
C ALA A 137 0.70 8.67 -10.25
N ALA A 138 0.66 8.79 -8.92
CA ALA A 138 1.42 7.91 -8.02
C ALA A 138 0.93 6.45 -8.10
N PHE A 139 -0.38 6.23 -8.16
CA PHE A 139 -0.95 4.89 -8.26
C PHE A 139 -0.69 4.26 -9.63
N GLU A 140 -0.78 5.03 -10.72
CA GLU A 140 -0.43 4.56 -12.07
C GLU A 140 1.06 4.22 -12.16
N LYS A 141 1.92 5.02 -11.54
CA LYS A 141 3.36 4.74 -11.46
C LYS A 141 3.66 3.46 -10.71
N GLU A 142 3.01 3.21 -9.57
CA GLU A 142 3.16 1.94 -8.84
C GLU A 142 2.72 0.74 -9.69
N ILE A 143 1.62 0.86 -10.41
CA ILE A 143 1.11 -0.20 -11.29
C ILE A 143 2.12 -0.52 -12.39
N SER A 144 2.82 0.48 -12.96
CA SER A 144 3.82 0.27 -14.01
C SER A 144 5.16 -0.18 -13.44
N ASP A 145 5.73 0.54 -12.50
CA ASP A 145 7.13 0.48 -12.09
C ASP A 145 7.36 -0.29 -10.78
N GLY A 146 6.32 -0.46 -9.95
CA GLY A 146 6.39 -1.17 -8.68
C GLY A 146 6.85 -2.62 -8.88
N GLN A 147 7.60 -3.14 -7.92
CA GLN A 147 8.15 -4.50 -7.96
C GLN A 147 7.49 -5.42 -6.93
N ASN A 148 6.84 -4.85 -5.92
CA ASN A 148 6.09 -5.64 -4.94
C ASN A 148 4.70 -5.97 -5.46
N ALA A 149 4.40 -7.27 -5.60
CA ALA A 149 3.14 -7.75 -6.19
C ALA A 149 1.90 -7.33 -5.41
N ASP A 150 1.98 -7.29 -4.06
CA ASP A 150 0.84 -6.95 -3.21
C ASP A 150 0.55 -5.44 -3.24
N LEU A 151 1.57 -4.59 -3.26
CA LEU A 151 1.43 -3.15 -3.43
C LEU A 151 0.87 -2.80 -4.82
N LYS A 152 1.40 -3.40 -5.89
CA LYS A 152 0.84 -3.26 -7.24
C LYS A 152 -0.64 -3.63 -7.31
N LYS A 153 -1.00 -4.77 -6.72
CA LYS A 153 -2.39 -5.22 -6.66
C LYS A 153 -3.27 -4.28 -5.85
N ALA A 154 -2.77 -3.75 -4.73
CA ALA A 154 -3.48 -2.76 -3.94
C ALA A 154 -3.69 -1.46 -4.73
N ALA A 155 -2.67 -0.98 -5.45
CA ALA A 155 -2.77 0.18 -6.32
C ALA A 155 -3.80 -0.02 -7.45
N GLN A 156 -3.77 -1.17 -8.13
CA GLN A 156 -4.74 -1.52 -9.17
C GLN A 156 -6.18 -1.52 -8.65
N LYS A 157 -6.39 -2.04 -7.43
CA LYS A 157 -7.72 -2.11 -6.81
C LYS A 157 -8.23 -0.75 -6.35
N ALA A 158 -7.35 0.12 -5.88
CA ALA A 158 -7.71 1.44 -5.35
C ALA A 158 -7.89 2.51 -6.44
N LEU A 159 -7.15 2.41 -7.55
CA LEU A 159 -7.12 3.44 -8.61
C LEU A 159 -8.52 3.81 -9.16
N PRO A 160 -9.45 2.87 -9.40
CA PRO A 160 -10.81 3.24 -9.82
C PRO A 160 -11.53 4.17 -8.84
N THR A 161 -11.44 3.89 -7.55
CA THR A 161 -12.03 4.75 -6.50
C THR A 161 -11.42 6.16 -6.51
N ILE A 162 -10.10 6.27 -6.64
CA ILE A 162 -9.41 7.57 -6.69
C ILE A 162 -9.81 8.34 -7.95
N LYS A 163 -9.98 7.68 -9.09
CA LYS A 163 -10.48 8.30 -10.33
C LYS A 163 -11.94 8.76 -10.19
N GLU A 164 -12.77 8.02 -9.47
CA GLU A 164 -14.14 8.42 -9.16
C GLU A 164 -14.16 9.66 -8.28
N HIS A 165 -13.34 9.72 -7.24
CA HIS A 165 -13.18 10.91 -6.40
C HIS A 165 -12.76 12.14 -7.20
N TYR A 166 -11.79 11.97 -8.12
CA TYR A 166 -11.37 13.05 -9.01
C TYR A 166 -12.55 13.56 -9.86
N LYS A 167 -13.34 12.65 -10.42
CA LYS A 167 -14.54 13.02 -11.19
C LYS A 167 -15.55 13.75 -10.31
N MET A 168 -15.81 13.30 -9.10
CA MET A 168 -16.69 13.98 -8.16
C MET A 168 -16.19 15.40 -7.85
N ALA A 169 -14.88 15.58 -7.68
CA ALA A 169 -14.26 16.88 -7.48
C ALA A 169 -14.43 17.80 -8.70
N GLN A 170 -14.31 17.27 -9.92
CA GLN A 170 -14.54 18.02 -11.16
C GLN A 170 -16.00 18.48 -11.26
N ASP A 171 -16.96 17.58 -11.02
CA ASP A 171 -18.38 17.89 -11.02
C ASP A 171 -18.72 18.99 -9.97
N LEU A 172 -18.11 18.87 -8.78
CA LEU A 172 -18.25 19.85 -7.71
C LEU A 172 -17.61 21.20 -8.09
N ALA A 173 -16.44 21.19 -8.73
CA ALA A 173 -15.76 22.39 -9.23
C ALA A 173 -16.63 23.15 -10.23
N VAL A 174 -17.23 22.46 -11.21
CA VAL A 174 -18.18 23.06 -12.17
C VAL A 174 -19.36 23.68 -11.43
N LYS A 175 -19.97 22.94 -10.50
CA LYS A 175 -21.13 23.41 -9.72
C LYS A 175 -20.82 24.65 -8.88
N LYS A 176 -19.59 24.79 -8.39
CA LYS A 176 -19.16 25.89 -7.50
C LYS A 176 -18.40 27.01 -8.22
N GLY A 177 -18.22 26.90 -9.55
CA GLY A 177 -17.51 27.90 -10.36
C GLY A 177 -16.01 27.96 -10.04
N VAL A 178 -15.41 26.84 -9.69
CA VAL A 178 -13.96 26.70 -9.45
C VAL A 178 -13.28 26.32 -10.77
N ALA A 179 -12.24 27.04 -11.16
CA ALA A 179 -11.43 26.71 -12.33
C ALA A 179 -10.71 25.37 -12.15
N GLN A 180 -10.69 24.55 -13.20
CA GLN A 180 -10.07 23.21 -13.22
C GLN A 180 -8.64 23.26 -13.79
#